data_8a87c2e7f519fbf8d264e7b1ff01458d
#
_entry.id   8a87c2e7f519fbf8d264e7b1ff01458d
#
_cell.length_a   1.000
_cell.length_b   1.000
_cell.length_c   1.000
_cell.angle_alpha   90.00
_cell.angle_beta   90.00
_cell.angle_gamma   90.00
#
_symmetry.space_group_name_H-M   'P 1'
#
loop_
_entity.id
_entity.type
_entity.pdbx_description
1 polymer ?
#
loop_
_entity_poly.entity_id
_entity_poly.type
_entity_poly.pdbx_seq_one_letter_code
_entity_poly.pdbx_strand_id
1 'polypeptide(L)'
;MAIFTYKAIKEDGSSYKGKMEAVNQYAVKEKIESAGEQVVFIEKGKEGSWVKRFTEKFDVMFGKVKEHEKILFARNLGLMIRSGLSLSRALSVLERQTRNKLLKKVLADLQDSIGQGSSFNESLADFPKVFPDLFVSMVAAGEQSGNLS
;
A
#
# COMPACT_ATOMS: atom_id res chain seq x y z
N MET A 1 -21.63 -10.92 12.02
CA MET A 1 -21.21 -10.72 10.62
C MET A 1 -19.84 -10.03 10.65
N ALA A 2 -18.98 -10.38 9.73
CA ALA A 2 -17.64 -9.78 9.66
C ALA A 2 -17.53 -8.97 8.35
N ILE A 3 -16.75 -7.89 8.38
CA ILE A 3 -16.49 -7.08 7.19
C ILE A 3 -15.33 -7.74 6.44
N PHE A 4 -15.51 -8.02 5.18
CA PHE A 4 -14.48 -8.53 4.28
C PHE A 4 -14.08 -7.46 3.28
N THR A 5 -12.78 -7.31 3.06
CA THR A 5 -12.24 -6.51 1.97
C THR A 5 -11.91 -7.46 0.82
N TYR A 6 -12.33 -7.12 -0.39
CA TYR A 6 -12.09 -7.95 -1.55
C TYR A 6 -11.56 -7.11 -2.72
N LYS A 7 -10.85 -7.76 -3.61
CA LYS A 7 -10.46 -7.22 -4.93
C LYS A 7 -11.10 -8.09 -5.99
N ALA A 8 -11.83 -7.48 -6.89
CA ALA A 8 -12.49 -8.17 -7.98
C ALA A 8 -12.11 -7.56 -9.33
N ILE A 9 -12.20 -8.35 -10.38
CA ILE A 9 -12.01 -7.94 -11.78
C ILE A 9 -13.37 -8.03 -12.46
N LYS A 10 -13.77 -6.94 -13.11
CA LYS A 10 -14.97 -6.89 -13.95
C LYS A 10 -14.71 -7.55 -15.31
N GLU A 11 -15.76 -7.83 -16.05
CA GLU A 11 -15.67 -8.38 -17.41
C GLU A 11 -14.86 -7.51 -18.37
N ASP A 12 -14.76 -6.20 -18.13
CA ASP A 12 -13.95 -5.26 -18.90
C ASP A 12 -12.44 -5.31 -18.57
N GLY A 13 -12.02 -6.20 -17.67
CA GLY A 13 -10.64 -6.33 -17.21
C GLY A 13 -10.21 -5.31 -16.15
N SER A 14 -11.07 -4.38 -15.78
CA SER A 14 -10.78 -3.41 -14.72
C SER A 14 -10.86 -4.06 -13.33
N SER A 15 -9.89 -3.78 -12.46
CA SER A 15 -9.92 -4.27 -11.09
C SER A 15 -10.37 -3.18 -10.12
N TYR A 16 -11.16 -3.56 -9.14
CA TYR A 16 -11.57 -2.67 -8.07
C TYR A 16 -11.50 -3.36 -6.70
N LYS A 17 -11.41 -2.56 -5.65
CA LYS A 17 -11.50 -3.03 -4.26
C LYS A 17 -12.85 -2.64 -3.66
N GLY A 18 -13.46 -3.56 -2.95
CA GLY A 18 -14.73 -3.34 -2.25
C GLY A 18 -14.67 -3.87 -0.83
N LYS A 19 -15.67 -3.49 -0.04
CA LYS A 19 -15.93 -4.03 1.29
C LYS A 19 -17.36 -4.56 1.35
N MET A 20 -17.52 -5.71 1.98
CA MET A 20 -18.84 -6.33 2.15
C MET A 20 -18.92 -7.01 3.51
N GLU A 21 -20.06 -6.87 4.16
CA GLU A 21 -20.40 -7.68 5.32
C GLU A 21 -20.88 -9.06 4.89
N ALA A 22 -20.26 -10.09 5.45
CA ALA A 22 -20.65 -11.47 5.20
C ALA A 22 -20.39 -12.36 6.41
N VAL A 23 -21.01 -13.52 6.43
CA VAL A 23 -20.83 -14.52 7.47
C VAL A 23 -19.46 -15.18 7.37
N ASN A 24 -18.99 -15.38 6.12
CA ASN A 24 -17.68 -15.95 5.82
C ASN A 24 -17.20 -15.48 4.43
N GLN A 25 -15.95 -15.79 4.11
CA GLN A 25 -15.34 -15.44 2.82
C GLN A 25 -16.00 -16.14 1.61
N TYR A 26 -16.64 -17.29 1.80
CA TYR A 26 -17.32 -18.00 0.73
C TYR A 26 -18.58 -17.25 0.29
N ALA A 27 -19.33 -16.65 1.22
CA ALA A 27 -20.49 -15.81 0.91
C ALA A 27 -20.12 -14.54 0.15
N VAL A 28 -18.92 -13.98 0.41
CA VAL A 28 -18.38 -12.85 -0.37
C VAL A 28 -18.06 -13.29 -1.80
N LYS A 29 -17.38 -14.42 -1.94
CA LYS A 29 -17.00 -14.99 -3.24
C LYS A 29 -18.24 -15.28 -4.08
N GLU A 30 -19.20 -16.00 -3.56
CA GLU A 30 -20.44 -16.36 -4.22
C GLU A 30 -21.20 -15.12 -4.73
N LYS A 31 -21.25 -14.07 -3.92
CA LYS A 31 -21.96 -12.83 -4.28
C LYS A 31 -21.28 -12.06 -5.41
N ILE A 32 -19.96 -12.08 -5.47
CA ILE A 32 -19.17 -11.40 -6.51
C ILE A 32 -19.21 -12.23 -7.81
N GLU A 33 -19.06 -13.54 -7.72
CA GLU A 33 -19.12 -14.43 -8.88
C GLU A 33 -20.53 -14.47 -9.50
N SER A 34 -21.58 -14.34 -8.67
CA SER A 34 -22.95 -14.23 -9.18
C SER A 34 -23.24 -12.91 -9.92
N ALA A 35 -22.42 -11.89 -9.71
CA ALA A 35 -22.43 -10.64 -10.46
C ALA A 35 -21.61 -10.68 -11.77
N GLY A 36 -21.03 -11.84 -12.13
CA GLY A 36 -20.20 -12.01 -13.32
C GLY A 36 -18.75 -11.50 -13.15
N GLU A 37 -18.33 -11.23 -11.93
CA GLU A 37 -17.00 -10.69 -11.64
C GLU A 37 -16.07 -11.76 -11.06
N GLN A 38 -14.76 -11.66 -11.35
CA GLN A 38 -13.78 -12.60 -10.83
C GLN A 38 -13.13 -12.06 -9.56
N VAL A 39 -13.16 -12.88 -8.51
CA VAL A 39 -12.47 -12.55 -7.25
C VAL A 39 -11.00 -12.85 -7.36
N VAL A 40 -10.18 -11.85 -7.11
CA VAL A 40 -8.71 -11.99 -7.06
C VAL A 40 -8.25 -12.28 -5.62
N PHE A 41 -8.90 -11.64 -4.64
CA PHE A 41 -8.46 -11.67 -3.26
C PHE A 41 -9.62 -11.35 -2.32
N ILE A 42 -9.72 -12.09 -1.22
CA ILE A 42 -10.66 -11.81 -0.13
C ILE A 42 -9.90 -11.90 1.19
N GLU A 43 -9.93 -10.85 1.96
CA GLU A 43 -9.36 -10.81 3.31
C GLU A 43 -10.45 -10.49 4.32
N LYS A 44 -10.47 -11.25 5.41
CA LYS A 44 -11.32 -10.93 6.55
C LYS A 44 -10.79 -9.62 7.16
N GLY A 45 -11.53 -8.54 6.97
CA GLY A 45 -11.22 -7.27 7.60
C GLY A 45 -11.19 -7.48 9.11
N LYS A 46 -10.03 -7.56 9.69
CA LYS A 46 -9.86 -7.02 11.04
C LYS A 46 -10.30 -5.57 10.90
N GLU A 47 -11.19 -5.10 11.74
CA GLU A 47 -11.73 -3.73 11.74
C GLU A 47 -10.64 -2.69 11.42
N GLY A 48 -10.34 -2.52 10.16
CA GLY A 48 -9.24 -1.70 9.65
C GLY A 48 -9.76 -0.38 9.08
N SER A 49 -10.79 0.15 9.72
CA SER A 49 -11.11 1.58 9.64
C SER A 49 -10.01 2.45 10.25
N TRP A 50 -8.98 1.81 10.80
CA TRP A 50 -7.89 2.53 11.44
C TRP A 50 -6.91 3.15 10.43
N VAL A 51 -6.71 2.55 9.26
CA VAL A 51 -5.84 3.14 8.23
C VAL A 51 -6.42 4.46 7.71
N LYS A 52 -7.73 4.53 7.44
CA LYS A 52 -8.38 5.79 7.03
C LYS A 52 -8.48 6.82 8.16
N ARG A 53 -8.78 6.38 9.38
CA ARG A 53 -8.76 7.23 10.60
C ARG A 53 -7.34 7.63 10.99
N PHE A 54 -6.37 6.78 10.68
CA PHE A 54 -4.96 7.05 10.97
C PHE A 54 -4.42 8.14 10.04
N THR A 55 -4.68 8.08 8.73
CA THR A 55 -4.21 9.12 7.80
C THR A 55 -4.82 10.49 8.10
N GLU A 56 -6.10 10.57 8.45
CA GLU A 56 -6.74 11.85 8.78
C GLU A 56 -6.27 12.43 10.12
N LYS A 57 -6.04 11.58 11.13
CA LYS A 57 -5.49 12.04 12.44
C LYS A 57 -3.99 12.32 12.38
N PHE A 58 -3.24 11.62 11.54
CA PHE A 58 -1.80 11.82 11.40
C PHE A 58 -1.45 13.13 10.69
N ASP A 59 -2.22 13.54 9.68
CA ASP A 59 -2.02 14.85 9.03
C ASP A 59 -2.15 16.01 10.00
N VAL A 60 -3.01 15.90 11.00
CA VAL A 60 -3.22 16.94 12.00
C VAL A 60 -2.13 16.93 13.09
N MET A 61 -1.55 15.76 13.38
CA MET A 61 -0.64 15.58 14.52
C MET A 61 0.85 15.60 14.15
N PHE A 62 1.22 15.22 12.90
CA PHE A 62 2.63 15.05 12.47
C PHE A 62 3.05 15.95 11.31
N GLY A 63 2.15 16.78 10.77
CA GLY A 63 2.44 17.70 9.67
C GLY A 63 2.44 17.01 8.29
N LYS A 64 2.92 17.72 7.28
CA LYS A 64 2.99 17.24 5.90
C LYS A 64 4.39 16.78 5.55
N VAL A 65 4.50 15.79 4.66
CA VAL A 65 5.77 15.44 4.01
C VAL A 65 6.01 16.44 2.87
N LYS A 66 7.10 17.16 2.91
CA LYS A 66 7.45 18.17 1.89
C LYS A 66 7.91 17.49 0.60
N GLU A 67 7.72 18.14 -0.54
CA GLU A 67 8.11 17.58 -1.84
C GLU A 67 9.59 17.18 -1.91
N HIS A 68 10.48 18.01 -1.36
CA HIS A 68 11.92 17.68 -1.36
C HIS A 68 12.24 16.42 -0.53
N GLU A 69 11.47 16.13 0.53
CA GLU A 69 11.63 14.92 1.33
C GLU A 69 11.22 13.68 0.55
N LYS A 70 10.14 13.77 -0.24
CA LYS A 70 9.69 12.69 -1.14
C LYS A 70 10.71 12.41 -2.25
N ILE A 71 11.24 13.47 -2.86
CA ILE A 71 12.28 13.37 -3.89
C ILE A 71 13.55 12.72 -3.30
N LEU A 72 13.97 13.19 -2.13
CA LEU A 72 15.15 12.64 -1.44
C LEU A 72 14.95 11.17 -1.07
N PHE A 73 13.76 10.82 -0.58
CA PHE A 73 13.37 9.44 -0.29
C PHE A 73 13.48 8.56 -1.55
N ALA A 74 12.84 8.96 -2.65
CA ALA A 74 12.83 8.19 -3.90
C ALA A 74 14.25 8.00 -4.45
N ARG A 75 15.05 9.08 -4.48
CA ARG A 75 16.44 9.05 -4.93
C ARG A 75 17.30 8.11 -4.08
N ASN A 76 17.24 8.24 -2.77
CA ASN A 76 18.05 7.43 -1.87
C ASN A 76 17.62 5.96 -1.90
N LEU A 77 16.31 5.69 -1.96
CA LEU A 77 15.80 4.33 -2.13
C LEU A 77 16.34 3.68 -3.41
N GLY A 78 16.23 4.37 -4.55
CA GLY A 78 16.76 3.88 -5.82
C GLY A 78 18.27 3.61 -5.76
N LEU A 79 19.07 4.50 -5.17
CA LEU A 79 20.51 4.30 -5.00
C LEU A 79 20.83 3.08 -4.11
N MET A 80 20.10 2.88 -3.03
CA MET A 80 20.30 1.75 -2.12
C MET A 80 19.97 0.42 -2.79
N ILE A 81 18.85 0.34 -3.51
CA ILE A 81 18.46 -0.86 -4.27
C ILE A 81 19.49 -1.14 -5.36
N ARG A 82 19.92 -0.12 -6.08
CA ARG A 82 20.95 -0.26 -7.13
C ARG A 82 22.29 -0.74 -6.58
N SER A 83 22.62 -0.38 -5.34
CA SER A 83 23.82 -0.88 -4.65
C SER A 83 23.66 -2.30 -4.08
N GLY A 84 22.52 -2.96 -4.29
CA GLY A 84 22.27 -4.33 -3.90
C GLY A 84 21.61 -4.50 -2.53
N LEU A 85 21.14 -3.43 -1.88
CA LEU A 85 20.36 -3.56 -0.67
C LEU A 85 18.95 -4.11 -1.01
N SER A 86 18.43 -4.98 -0.15
CA SER A 86 17.04 -5.39 -0.24
C SER A 86 16.11 -4.21 0.09
N LEU A 87 14.91 -4.22 -0.50
CA LEU A 87 13.90 -3.18 -0.27
C LEU A 87 13.63 -2.94 1.22
N SER A 88 13.41 -4.01 2.00
CA SER A 88 13.13 -3.90 3.44
C SER A 88 14.29 -3.24 4.20
N ARG A 89 15.53 -3.57 3.85
CA ARG A 89 16.71 -2.99 4.47
C ARG A 89 16.90 -1.53 4.09
N ALA A 90 16.65 -1.17 2.84
CA ALA A 90 16.67 0.20 2.36
C ALA A 90 15.62 1.07 3.08
N LEU A 91 14.39 0.59 3.20
CA LEU A 91 13.33 1.27 3.94
C LEU A 91 13.68 1.48 5.42
N SER A 92 14.27 0.47 6.07
CA SER A 92 14.71 0.58 7.46
C SER A 92 15.79 1.64 7.66
N VAL A 93 16.75 1.73 6.74
CA VAL A 93 17.79 2.77 6.78
C VAL A 93 17.18 4.15 6.58
N LEU A 94 16.28 4.31 5.61
CA LEU A 94 15.60 5.58 5.32
C LEU A 94 14.70 6.04 6.49
N GLU A 95 14.02 5.11 7.14
CA GLU A 95 13.24 5.40 8.35
C GLU A 95 14.11 6.02 9.45
N ARG A 96 15.30 5.46 9.69
CA ARG A 96 16.25 5.97 10.70
C ARG A 96 16.83 7.33 10.33
N GLN A 97 17.01 7.60 9.04
CA GLN A 97 17.60 8.85 8.55
C GLN A 97 16.59 10.00 8.47
N THR A 98 15.29 9.69 8.33
CA THR A 98 14.29 10.75 8.20
C THR A 98 14.00 11.45 9.52
N ARG A 99 13.90 12.77 9.46
CA ARG A 99 13.53 13.63 10.60
C ARG A 99 12.02 13.93 10.62
N ASN A 100 11.35 13.76 9.49
CA ASN A 100 9.92 13.97 9.37
C ASN A 100 9.16 12.84 10.06
N LYS A 101 8.41 13.16 11.11
CA LYS A 101 7.69 12.18 11.93
C LYS A 101 6.63 11.42 11.12
N LEU A 102 5.94 12.10 10.20
CA LEU A 102 4.94 11.47 9.35
C LEU A 102 5.61 10.49 8.38
N LEU A 103 6.66 10.92 7.68
CA LEU A 103 7.39 10.05 6.76
C LEU A 103 8.00 8.85 7.49
N LYS A 104 8.55 9.05 8.68
CA LYS A 104 9.08 7.96 9.51
C LYS A 104 8.01 6.91 9.82
N LYS A 105 6.81 7.36 10.21
CA LYS A 105 5.68 6.47 10.50
C LYS A 105 5.22 5.73 9.25
N VAL A 106 5.10 6.42 8.13
CA VAL A 106 4.75 5.82 6.84
C VAL A 106 5.76 4.75 6.44
N LEU A 107 7.06 5.00 6.60
CA LEU A 107 8.10 4.02 6.29
C LEU A 107 8.05 2.78 7.19
N ALA A 108 7.69 2.93 8.46
CA ALA A 108 7.46 1.81 9.37
C ALA A 108 6.24 0.98 8.91
N ASP A 109 5.12 1.64 8.59
CA ASP A 109 3.91 0.96 8.11
C ASP A 109 4.13 0.24 6.76
N LEU A 110 4.94 0.81 5.86
CA LEU A 110 5.36 0.14 4.61
C LEU A 110 6.14 -1.14 4.88
N GLN A 111 7.09 -1.10 5.82
CA GLN A 111 7.87 -2.28 6.20
C GLN A 111 6.98 -3.39 6.77
N ASP A 112 6.01 -3.03 7.61
CA ASP A 112 5.07 -3.98 8.19
C ASP A 112 4.19 -4.62 7.11
N SER A 113 3.67 -3.82 6.15
CA SER A 113 2.84 -4.31 5.06
C SER A 113 3.62 -5.26 4.13
N ILE A 114 4.84 -4.90 3.78
CA ILE A 114 5.73 -5.74 2.96
C ILE A 114 6.10 -7.03 3.70
N GLY A 115 6.36 -6.94 5.00
CA GLY A 115 6.61 -8.10 5.87
C GLY A 115 5.43 -9.06 5.97
N GLN A 116 4.22 -8.58 5.75
CA GLN A 116 2.98 -9.37 5.68
C GLN A 116 2.69 -9.92 4.28
N GLY A 117 3.52 -9.63 3.29
CA GLY A 117 3.42 -10.15 1.94
C GLY A 117 2.75 -9.22 0.92
N SER A 118 2.46 -7.97 1.27
CA SER A 118 1.98 -6.98 0.31
C SER A 118 3.12 -6.56 -0.64
N SER A 119 2.79 -6.25 -1.90
CA SER A 119 3.76 -5.67 -2.80
C SER A 119 4.10 -4.22 -2.38
N PHE A 120 5.22 -3.72 -2.85
CA PHE A 120 5.65 -2.36 -2.50
C PHE A 120 4.70 -1.30 -3.06
N ASN A 121 4.28 -1.44 -4.32
CA ASN A 121 3.32 -0.52 -4.92
C ASN A 121 1.96 -0.53 -4.23
N GLU A 122 1.46 -1.69 -3.81
CA GLU A 122 0.21 -1.78 -3.04
C GLU A 122 0.33 -1.09 -1.69
N SER A 123 1.44 -1.28 -1.00
CA SER A 123 1.72 -0.62 0.27
C SER A 123 1.82 0.90 0.14
N LEU A 124 2.44 1.41 -0.94
CA LEU A 124 2.52 2.85 -1.22
C LEU A 124 1.15 3.46 -1.54
N ALA A 125 0.27 2.71 -2.21
CA ALA A 125 -1.07 3.17 -2.57
C ALA A 125 -1.96 3.47 -1.35
N ASP A 126 -1.63 2.94 -0.19
CA ASP A 126 -2.32 3.24 1.07
C ASP A 126 -2.04 4.65 1.61
N PHE A 127 -1.02 5.32 1.06
CA PHE A 127 -0.59 6.67 1.47
C PHE A 127 -0.65 7.70 0.32
N PRO A 128 -1.83 7.96 -0.27
CA PRO A 128 -1.97 8.81 -1.46
C PRO A 128 -1.58 10.28 -1.22
N LYS A 129 -1.62 10.73 0.03
CA LYS A 129 -1.18 12.09 0.40
C LYS A 129 0.34 12.24 0.43
N VAL A 130 1.07 11.13 0.59
CA VAL A 130 2.54 11.12 0.61
C VAL A 130 3.07 10.72 -0.76
N PHE A 131 2.51 9.67 -1.35
CA PHE A 131 2.93 9.13 -2.64
C PHE A 131 1.83 9.31 -3.68
N PRO A 132 2.01 10.20 -4.66
CA PRO A 132 1.04 10.41 -5.73
C PRO A 132 0.92 9.19 -6.64
N ASP A 133 -0.22 9.05 -7.31
CA ASP A 133 -0.55 7.91 -8.18
C ASP A 133 0.51 7.65 -9.25
N LEU A 134 1.11 8.71 -9.79
CA LEU A 134 2.20 8.57 -10.78
C LEU A 134 3.40 7.82 -10.18
N PHE A 135 3.80 8.16 -8.95
CA PHE A 135 4.90 7.48 -8.28
C PHE A 135 4.57 6.00 -8.01
N VAL A 136 3.37 5.72 -7.53
CA VAL A 136 2.89 4.35 -7.29
C VAL A 136 2.89 3.54 -8.58
N SER A 137 2.43 4.12 -9.69
CA SER A 137 2.42 3.48 -11.00
C SER A 137 3.83 3.17 -11.53
N MET A 138 4.78 4.09 -11.33
CA MET A 138 6.19 3.88 -11.69
C MET A 138 6.82 2.74 -10.88
N VAL A 139 6.53 2.70 -9.58
CA VAL A 139 6.99 1.59 -8.71
C VAL A 139 6.37 0.27 -9.14
N ALA A 140 5.09 0.23 -9.47
CA ALA A 140 4.42 -0.96 -9.96
C ALA A 140 5.07 -1.51 -11.24
N ALA A 141 5.41 -0.64 -12.19
CA ALA A 141 6.12 -1.01 -13.40
C ALA A 141 7.53 -1.56 -13.09
N GLY A 142 8.23 -0.93 -12.14
CA GLY A 142 9.54 -1.39 -11.67
C GLY A 142 9.49 -2.76 -11.00
N GLU A 143 8.49 -3.02 -10.16
CA GLU A 143 8.31 -4.33 -9.52
C GLU A 143 8.02 -5.42 -10.55
N GLN A 144 7.15 -5.16 -11.53
CA GLN A 144 6.82 -6.11 -12.58
C GLN A 144 8.01 -6.45 -13.47
N SER A 145 8.88 -5.48 -13.74
CA SER A 145 10.10 -5.68 -14.53
C SER A 145 11.31 -6.16 -13.71
N GLY A 146 11.18 -6.25 -12.37
CA GLY A 146 12.28 -6.56 -11.47
C GLY A 146 13.30 -5.45 -11.31
N ASN A 147 12.97 -4.22 -11.73
CA ASN A 147 13.86 -3.07 -11.71
C ASN A 147 13.23 -1.90 -10.93
N LEU A 148 13.50 -1.84 -9.64
CA LEU A 148 13.04 -0.75 -8.75
C LEU A 148 14.04 0.41 -8.65
N SER A 149 15.14 0.33 -9.35
CA SER A 149 16.23 1.32 -9.29
C SER A 149 16.14 2.41 -10.36
#